data_77c41e42f52b2313d0d0f015da7b6e20
#
_entry.id   77c41e42f52b2313d0d0f015da7b6e20
#
_cell.length_a   1.000
_cell.length_b   1.000
_cell.length_c   1.000
_cell.angle_alpha   90.00
_cell.angle_beta   90.00
_cell.angle_gamma   90.00
#
_symmetry.space_group_name_H-M   'P 1'
#
loop_
_entity.id
_entity.type
_entity.pdbx_description
1 polymer ?
#
loop_
_entity_poly.entity_id
_entity_poly.type
_entity_poly.pdbx_seq_one_letter_code
_entity_poly.pdbx_strand_id
1 'polypeptide(L)'
;MKLKISTPAKVIFQGEIEKISVPTENGNIKVMDGHPPMVTSVKPGIIRVWPMENHIKVGNEMFISTSKWMVFIDGKIVRIVSAEATLTPEESESTLVQNKRILEDKIKRLKSEWSIEDIEKTMIRLEKINADLELKRMLQTA
;
A
#
# COMPACT_ATOMS: atom_id res chain seq x y z
N MET A 1 14.33 -13.17 -5.27
CA MET A 1 14.40 -11.77 -4.85
C MET A 1 13.79 -11.65 -3.46
N LYS A 2 14.37 -10.84 -2.61
CA LYS A 2 13.87 -10.65 -1.23
C LYS A 2 13.05 -9.38 -1.15
N LEU A 3 12.00 -9.41 -0.33
CA LEU A 3 11.14 -8.26 -0.09
C LEU A 3 11.02 -8.00 1.41
N LYS A 4 11.09 -6.73 1.79
CA LYS A 4 10.77 -6.29 3.14
C LYS A 4 9.82 -5.09 3.06
N ILE A 5 8.66 -5.22 3.67
CA ILE A 5 7.70 -4.14 3.81
C ILE A 5 7.59 -3.79 5.28
N SER A 6 7.86 -2.54 5.62
CA SER A 6 7.84 -2.09 7.01
C SER A 6 7.10 -0.78 7.18
N THR A 7 6.57 -0.58 8.37
CA THR A 7 6.03 0.68 8.85
C THR A 7 6.85 1.10 10.07
N PRO A 8 6.69 2.34 10.56
CA PRO A 8 7.36 2.73 11.81
C PRO A 8 7.03 1.83 13.01
N ALA A 9 5.86 1.19 12.99
CA ALA A 9 5.42 0.34 14.11
C ALA A 9 5.94 -1.08 14.01
N LYS A 10 6.04 -1.67 12.80
CA LYS A 10 6.38 -3.10 12.64
C LYS A 10 6.80 -3.45 11.21
N VAL A 11 7.36 -4.65 11.07
CA VAL A 11 7.56 -5.28 9.75
C VAL A 11 6.26 -5.98 9.36
N ILE A 12 5.73 -5.63 8.20
CA ILE A 12 4.47 -6.19 7.67
C ILE A 12 4.74 -7.51 6.93
N PHE A 13 5.79 -7.54 6.12
CA PHE A 13 6.19 -8.71 5.35
C PHE A 13 7.71 -8.73 5.21
N GLN A 14 8.28 -9.93 5.29
CA GLN A 14 9.69 -10.16 5.00
C GLN A 14 9.84 -11.58 4.47
N GLY A 15 10.40 -11.73 3.28
CA GLY A 15 10.57 -13.05 2.69
C GLY A 15 10.99 -13.01 1.24
N GLU A 16 11.08 -14.19 0.65
CA GLU A 16 11.42 -14.37 -0.77
C GLU A 16 10.15 -14.21 -1.61
N ILE A 17 10.28 -13.53 -2.74
CA ILE A 17 9.19 -13.32 -3.69
C ILE A 17 9.65 -13.62 -5.13
N GLU A 18 8.69 -13.98 -5.98
CA GLU A 18 8.89 -14.08 -7.42
C GLU A 18 8.90 -12.70 -8.06
N LYS A 19 7.90 -11.92 -7.74
CA LYS A 19 7.70 -10.56 -8.27
C LYS A 19 6.79 -9.75 -7.36
N ILE A 20 6.79 -8.45 -7.57
CA ILE A 20 5.92 -7.50 -6.86
C ILE A 20 5.43 -6.45 -7.83
N SER A 21 4.18 -6.01 -7.67
CA SER A 21 3.60 -4.88 -8.37
C SER A 21 3.32 -3.77 -7.38
N VAL A 22 3.88 -2.59 -7.63
CA VAL A 22 3.83 -1.46 -6.69
C VAL A 22 3.18 -0.24 -7.37
N PRO A 23 2.18 0.38 -6.74
CA PRO A 23 1.62 1.64 -7.26
C PRO A 23 2.57 2.79 -6.95
N THR A 24 3.10 3.45 -8.00
CA THR A 24 3.98 4.61 -7.83
C THR A 24 3.32 5.87 -8.38
N GLU A 25 3.94 7.01 -8.14
CA GLU A 25 3.47 8.29 -8.67
C GLU A 25 3.42 8.28 -10.21
N ASN A 26 4.23 7.45 -10.85
CA ASN A 26 4.30 7.33 -12.30
C ASN A 26 3.54 6.10 -12.85
N GLY A 27 2.61 5.55 -12.07
CA GLY A 27 1.85 4.35 -12.41
C GLY A 27 2.38 3.11 -11.70
N ASN A 28 1.77 1.96 -11.98
CA ASN A 28 2.19 0.71 -11.38
C ASN A 28 3.48 0.21 -12.03
N ILE A 29 4.44 -0.19 -11.21
CA ILE A 29 5.65 -0.86 -11.69
C ILE A 29 5.66 -2.32 -11.22
N LYS A 30 6.14 -3.19 -12.09
CA LYS A 30 6.36 -4.59 -11.76
C LYS A 30 7.86 -4.83 -11.60
N VAL A 31 8.25 -5.38 -10.46
CA VAL A 31 9.65 -5.64 -10.15
C VAL A 31 9.88 -7.13 -10.05
N MET A 32 10.86 -7.61 -10.80
CA MET A 32 11.33 -8.99 -10.79
C MET A 32 12.82 -9.02 -10.53
N ASP A 33 13.37 -10.21 -10.32
CA ASP A 33 14.79 -10.39 -10.10
C ASP A 33 15.62 -9.77 -11.24
N GLY A 34 16.66 -9.04 -10.90
CA GLY A 34 17.49 -8.35 -11.88
C GLY A 34 17.01 -6.96 -12.29
N HIS A 35 15.96 -6.44 -11.65
CA HIS A 35 15.48 -5.08 -11.92
C HIS A 35 16.59 -4.05 -11.63
N PRO A 36 16.79 -3.04 -12.50
CA PRO A 36 17.77 -2.00 -12.24
C PRO A 36 17.52 -1.29 -10.91
N PRO A 37 18.59 -0.88 -10.19
CA PRO A 37 18.42 -0.13 -8.96
C PRO A 37 17.62 1.16 -9.17
N MET A 38 16.66 1.41 -8.29
CA MET A 38 15.89 2.67 -8.31
C MET A 38 15.28 2.97 -6.96
N VAL A 39 14.94 4.22 -6.77
CA VAL A 39 14.18 4.73 -5.62
C VAL A 39 13.00 5.52 -6.16
N THR A 40 11.81 5.25 -5.69
CA THR A 40 10.62 5.96 -6.13
C THR A 40 9.59 6.06 -5.02
N SER A 41 8.62 6.95 -5.19
CA SER A 41 7.52 7.12 -4.23
C SER A 41 6.45 6.06 -4.43
N VAL A 42 5.96 5.50 -3.34
CA VAL A 42 4.80 4.62 -3.33
C VAL A 42 3.54 5.48 -3.22
N LYS A 43 2.65 5.33 -4.18
CA LYS A 43 1.33 5.95 -4.13
C LYS A 43 0.42 5.14 -3.21
N PRO A 44 -0.50 5.77 -2.45
CA PRO A 44 -1.51 5.01 -1.73
C PRO A 44 -2.28 4.08 -2.67
N GLY A 45 -2.37 2.80 -2.32
CA GLY A 45 -3.01 1.80 -3.17
C GLY A 45 -2.69 0.39 -2.72
N ILE A 46 -2.81 -0.55 -3.65
CA ILE A 46 -2.61 -1.97 -3.40
C ILE A 46 -1.29 -2.44 -3.98
N ILE A 47 -0.45 -3.01 -3.12
CA ILE A 47 0.74 -3.76 -3.52
C ILE A 47 0.33 -5.21 -3.72
N ARG A 48 0.75 -5.79 -4.84
CA ARG A 48 0.52 -7.21 -5.14
C ARG A 48 1.85 -7.94 -5.05
N VAL A 49 1.91 -9.00 -4.24
CA VAL A 49 3.12 -9.78 -3.98
C VAL A 49 2.88 -11.23 -4.36
N TRP A 50 3.82 -11.82 -5.08
CA TRP A 50 3.82 -13.26 -5.38
C TRP A 50 4.91 -13.91 -4.54
N PRO A 51 4.57 -14.48 -3.37
CA PRO A 51 5.56 -15.03 -2.45
C PRO A 51 6.15 -16.35 -2.96
N MET A 52 7.37 -16.64 -2.52
CA MET A 52 8.06 -17.91 -2.77
C MET A 52 8.58 -18.47 -1.46
N GLU A 53 8.75 -19.79 -1.43
CA GLU A 53 9.39 -20.47 -0.30
C GLU A 53 10.36 -21.51 -0.87
N ASN A 54 11.65 -21.45 -0.45
CA ASN A 54 12.71 -22.30 -0.98
C ASN A 54 12.78 -22.28 -2.52
N HIS A 55 12.68 -21.10 -3.13
CA HIS A 55 12.66 -20.87 -4.58
C HIS A 55 11.47 -21.52 -5.31
N ILE A 56 10.42 -21.91 -4.58
CA ILE A 56 9.18 -22.48 -5.15
C ILE A 56 8.04 -21.51 -4.90
N LYS A 57 7.18 -21.34 -5.91
CA LYS A 57 5.97 -20.50 -5.78
C LYS A 57 5.05 -21.08 -4.72
N VAL A 58 4.62 -20.25 -3.78
CA VAL A 58 3.74 -20.64 -2.69
C VAL A 58 2.38 -19.96 -2.86
N GLY A 59 1.37 -20.73 -3.29
CA GLY A 59 -0.01 -20.29 -3.32
C GLY A 59 -0.30 -19.08 -4.20
N ASN A 60 -1.35 -18.36 -3.85
CA ASN A 60 -1.85 -17.21 -4.57
C ASN A 60 -1.11 -15.93 -4.21
N GLU A 61 -1.27 -14.90 -5.04
CA GLU A 61 -0.75 -13.57 -4.77
C GLU A 61 -1.31 -12.99 -3.47
N MET A 62 -0.49 -12.20 -2.79
CA MET A 62 -0.89 -11.45 -1.60
C MET A 62 -1.21 -10.01 -1.97
N PHE A 63 -2.16 -9.42 -1.27
CA PHE A 63 -2.55 -8.02 -1.44
C PHE A 63 -2.30 -7.25 -0.16
N ILE A 64 -1.66 -6.09 -0.28
CA ILE A 64 -1.33 -5.23 0.86
C ILE A 64 -1.74 -3.80 0.52
N SER A 65 -2.62 -3.21 1.33
CA SER A 65 -2.94 -1.79 1.18
C SER A 65 -1.87 -0.94 1.84
N THR A 66 -1.46 0.14 1.19
CA THR A 66 -0.41 1.03 1.70
C THR A 66 -0.81 2.48 1.63
N SER A 67 -0.26 3.28 2.51
CA SER A 67 -0.23 4.72 2.39
C SER A 67 1.00 5.16 1.57
N LYS A 68 1.14 6.46 1.36
CA LYS A 68 2.24 7.01 0.58
C LYS A 68 3.57 6.94 1.35
N TRP A 69 4.62 6.43 0.71
CA TRP A 69 5.99 6.45 1.23
C TRP A 69 6.99 6.15 0.10
N MET A 70 7.98 5.29 0.35
CA MET A 70 9.10 5.07 -0.58
C MET A 70 9.35 3.59 -0.84
N VAL A 71 9.80 3.27 -2.05
CA VAL A 71 10.34 1.96 -2.42
C VAL A 71 11.79 2.08 -2.86
N PHE A 72 12.63 1.18 -2.37
CA PHE A 72 14.06 1.09 -2.68
C PHE A 72 14.32 -0.27 -3.33
N ILE A 73 14.86 -0.26 -4.55
CA ILE A 73 15.18 -1.46 -5.32
C ILE A 73 16.68 -1.47 -5.58
N ASP A 74 17.37 -2.56 -5.23
CA ASP A 74 18.80 -2.70 -5.50
C ASP A 74 19.15 -3.89 -6.39
N GLY A 75 18.17 -4.51 -7.05
CA GLY A 75 18.34 -5.65 -7.94
C GLY A 75 18.12 -7.00 -7.28
N LYS A 76 18.40 -7.15 -6.00
CA LYS A 76 18.21 -8.40 -5.23
C LYS A 76 17.24 -8.25 -4.08
N ILE A 77 17.09 -7.04 -3.55
CA ILE A 77 16.27 -6.74 -2.41
C ILE A 77 15.36 -5.57 -2.77
N VAL A 78 14.09 -5.70 -2.42
CA VAL A 78 13.12 -4.62 -2.50
C VAL A 78 12.72 -4.25 -1.07
N ARG A 79 12.86 -2.99 -0.73
CA ARG A 79 12.43 -2.46 0.57
C ARG A 79 11.34 -1.44 0.36
N ILE A 80 10.23 -1.63 1.04
CA ILE A 80 9.12 -0.69 1.03
C ILE A 80 8.93 -0.16 2.44
N VAL A 81 8.95 1.15 2.57
CA VAL A 81 8.69 1.84 3.83
C VAL A 81 7.43 2.64 3.64
N SER A 82 6.41 2.35 4.42
CA SER A 82 5.11 3.00 4.36
C SER A 82 4.71 3.50 5.75
N ALA A 83 4.00 4.62 5.81
CA ALA A 83 3.44 5.09 7.08
C ALA A 83 2.45 4.08 7.65
N GLU A 84 1.65 3.48 6.78
CA GLU A 84 0.68 2.43 7.15
C GLU A 84 0.63 1.38 6.04
N ALA A 85 0.54 0.09 6.43
CA ALA A 85 0.35 -1.01 5.51
C ALA A 85 -0.50 -2.08 6.18
N THR A 86 -1.43 -2.66 5.44
CA THR A 86 -2.42 -3.60 5.98
C THR A 86 -2.54 -4.82 5.07
N LEU A 87 -2.33 -6.01 5.62
CA LEU A 87 -2.56 -7.29 4.93
C LEU A 87 -4.04 -7.66 4.92
N THR A 88 -4.71 -7.47 6.05
CA THR A 88 -6.13 -7.77 6.22
C THR A 88 -6.75 -6.63 7.02
N PRO A 89 -7.66 -5.85 6.41
CA PRO A 89 -8.33 -4.79 7.15
C PRO A 89 -9.14 -5.35 8.33
N GLU A 90 -8.91 -4.83 9.51
CA GLU A 90 -9.66 -5.23 10.72
C GLU A 90 -11.07 -4.65 10.73
N GLU A 91 -11.24 -3.50 10.11
CA GLU A 91 -12.53 -2.82 10.08
C GLU A 91 -13.46 -3.41 9.03
N SER A 92 -14.77 -3.42 9.32
CA SER A 92 -15.79 -3.85 8.38
C SER A 92 -15.89 -2.87 7.21
N GLU A 93 -16.43 -3.34 6.07
CA GLU A 93 -16.66 -2.48 4.92
C GLU A 93 -17.55 -1.28 5.27
N SER A 94 -18.61 -1.50 6.06
CA SER A 94 -19.51 -0.42 6.49
C SER A 94 -18.79 0.62 7.34
N THR A 95 -17.89 0.20 8.25
CA THR A 95 -17.09 1.12 9.06
C THR A 95 -16.14 1.93 8.19
N LEU A 96 -15.49 1.29 7.21
CA LEU A 96 -14.60 1.98 6.27
C LEU A 96 -15.37 3.01 5.42
N VAL A 97 -16.58 2.68 4.96
CA VAL A 97 -17.43 3.60 4.21
C VAL A 97 -17.83 4.80 5.06
N GLN A 98 -18.20 4.58 6.33
CA GLN A 98 -18.52 5.66 7.25
C GLN A 98 -17.32 6.58 7.50
N ASN A 99 -16.15 6.01 7.76
CA ASN A 99 -14.92 6.79 7.95
C ASN A 99 -14.56 7.59 6.70
N LYS A 100 -14.78 7.02 5.53
CA LYS A 100 -14.59 7.72 4.26
C LYS A 100 -15.48 8.97 4.17
N ARG A 101 -16.76 8.84 4.50
CA ARG A 101 -17.70 9.98 4.51
C ARG A 101 -17.27 11.07 5.48
N ILE A 102 -16.86 10.69 6.68
CA ILE A 102 -16.39 11.63 7.70
C ILE A 102 -15.20 12.43 7.17
N LEU A 103 -14.24 11.76 6.50
CA LEU A 103 -13.07 12.43 5.92
C LEU A 103 -13.42 13.32 4.73
N GLU A 104 -14.34 12.88 3.87
CA GLU A 104 -14.83 13.70 2.74
C GLU A 104 -15.50 14.97 3.22
N ASP A 105 -16.35 14.89 4.25
CA ASP A 105 -17.02 16.04 4.87
C ASP A 105 -16.00 16.98 5.53
N LYS A 106 -14.97 16.41 6.18
CA LYS A 106 -13.89 17.18 6.78
C LYS A 106 -13.11 17.96 5.72
N ILE A 107 -12.83 17.36 4.56
CA ILE A 107 -12.15 18.03 3.45
C ILE A 107 -12.98 19.22 2.96
N LYS A 108 -14.29 19.06 2.79
CA LYS A 108 -15.17 20.16 2.38
C LYS A 108 -15.12 21.32 3.36
N ARG A 109 -15.15 21.02 4.66
CA ARG A 109 -15.07 22.04 5.71
C ARG A 109 -13.71 22.74 5.71
N LEU A 110 -12.61 21.98 5.58
CA LEU A 110 -11.26 22.54 5.55
C LEU A 110 -11.01 23.43 4.33
N LYS A 111 -11.62 23.09 3.18
CA LYS A 111 -11.55 23.94 1.99
C LYS A 111 -12.15 25.33 2.23
N SER A 112 -13.24 25.42 2.99
CA SER A 112 -13.84 26.70 3.35
C SER A 112 -12.99 27.50 4.34
N GLU A 113 -12.15 26.83 5.11
CA GLU A 113 -11.23 27.45 6.09
C GLU A 113 -9.83 27.75 5.53
N TRP A 114 -9.55 27.37 4.29
CA TRP A 114 -8.24 27.56 3.61
C TRP A 114 -7.06 26.89 4.31
N SER A 115 -7.30 25.77 5.00
CA SER A 115 -6.26 25.02 5.71
C SER A 115 -5.64 23.95 4.79
N ILE A 116 -4.69 24.34 3.95
CA ILE A 116 -4.07 23.45 2.95
C ILE A 116 -3.36 22.26 3.58
N GLU A 117 -2.61 22.49 4.66
CA GLU A 117 -1.87 21.43 5.35
C GLU A 117 -2.82 20.36 5.91
N ASP A 118 -3.91 20.75 6.54
CA ASP A 118 -4.89 19.81 7.08
C ASP A 118 -5.65 19.09 5.97
N ILE A 119 -5.90 19.75 4.84
CA ILE A 119 -6.51 19.13 3.67
C ILE A 119 -5.60 18.01 3.15
N GLU A 120 -4.31 18.24 2.99
CA GLU A 120 -3.35 17.25 2.52
C GLU A 120 -3.30 16.02 3.44
N LYS A 121 -3.22 16.23 4.75
CA LYS A 121 -3.23 15.14 5.74
C LYS A 121 -4.52 14.32 5.67
N THR A 122 -5.65 14.99 5.52
CA THR A 122 -6.95 14.32 5.44
C THR A 122 -7.09 13.54 4.13
N MET A 123 -6.58 14.08 3.02
CA MET A 123 -6.58 13.37 1.73
C MET A 123 -5.74 12.11 1.76
N ILE A 124 -4.58 12.12 2.43
CA ILE A 124 -3.74 10.93 2.59
C ILE A 124 -4.50 9.83 3.35
N ARG A 125 -5.22 10.18 4.40
CA ARG A 125 -6.05 9.24 5.16
C ARG A 125 -7.19 8.70 4.30
N LEU A 126 -7.83 9.55 3.51
CA LEU A 126 -8.91 9.14 2.60
C LEU A 126 -8.41 8.16 1.55
N GLU A 127 -7.25 8.41 0.96
CA GLU A 127 -6.63 7.51 -0.01
C GLU A 127 -6.32 6.15 0.61
N LYS A 128 -5.83 6.12 1.87
CA LYS A 128 -5.57 4.87 2.58
C LYS A 128 -6.86 4.10 2.84
N ILE A 129 -7.95 4.77 3.24
CA ILE A 129 -9.25 4.13 3.44
C ILE A 129 -9.79 3.56 2.12
N ASN A 130 -9.63 4.28 1.02
CA ASN A 130 -10.01 3.77 -0.31
C ASN A 130 -9.22 2.51 -0.66
N ALA A 131 -7.92 2.47 -0.34
CA ALA A 131 -7.09 1.29 -0.54
C ALA A 131 -7.54 0.11 0.33
N ASP A 132 -7.89 0.35 1.59
CA ASP A 132 -8.41 -0.68 2.50
C ASP A 132 -9.74 -1.23 2.02
N LEU A 133 -10.64 -0.38 1.50
CA LEU A 133 -11.91 -0.80 0.91
C LEU A 133 -11.69 -1.67 -0.32
N GLU A 134 -10.78 -1.26 -1.19
CA GLU A 134 -10.42 -2.04 -2.38
C GLU A 134 -9.86 -3.41 -1.97
N LEU A 135 -8.95 -3.44 -1.01
CA LEU A 135 -8.37 -4.67 -0.49
C LEU A 135 -9.45 -5.60 0.05
N LYS A 136 -10.37 -5.06 0.85
CA LYS A 136 -11.45 -5.87 1.43
C LYS A 136 -12.35 -6.47 0.36
N ARG A 137 -12.69 -5.70 -0.68
CA ARG A 137 -13.48 -6.20 -1.81
C ARG A 137 -12.73 -7.30 -2.58
N MET A 138 -11.43 -7.14 -2.80
CA MET A 138 -10.60 -8.14 -3.46
C MET A 138 -10.55 -9.45 -2.66
N LEU A 139 -10.44 -9.38 -1.33
CA LEU A 139 -10.43 -10.56 -0.46
C LEU A 139 -11.78 -11.28 -0.43
N GLN A 140 -12.89 -10.58 -0.62
CA GLN A 140 -14.23 -11.16 -0.66
C GLN A 140 -14.51 -11.91 -1.98
N THR A 141 -13.86 -11.51 -3.06
CA THR A 141 -14.07 -12.11 -4.39
C THR A 141 -13.09 -13.22 -4.72
N ALA A 142 -12.10 -13.45 -3.87
CA ALA A 142 -11.04 -14.44 -4.09
C ALA A 142 -11.49 -15.88 -3.77
#